data_a67af3abdf78282fbdf602b0f179c68b
#
_entry.id   a67af3abdf78282fbdf602b0f179c68b
#
_cell.length_a   1.000
_cell.length_b   1.000
_cell.length_c   1.000
_cell.angle_alpha   90.00
_cell.angle_beta   90.00
_cell.angle_gamma   90.00
#
_symmetry.space_group_name_H-M   'P 1'
#
loop_
_entity.id
_entity.type
_entity.pdbx_description
1 polymer ?
#
loop_
_entity_poly.entity_id
_entity_poly.type
_entity_poly.pdbx_seq_one_letter_code
_entity_poly.pdbx_strand_id
1 'polypeptide(L)'
;LVEVYRLLNKAFPGEFAPQLGQWLCLEGDNSNDPDTLFAKVTEAARLPSYAGLIMLGNLYEYCSVKEIQYLEKARSCYEQALSLISADDSSRYAEKRLNSFYDFTDSTTGHPIYYKILSAQEKTVAIWPKSIISYNDPEGELVLPEFVKYKEEKYRLVSIGANAFKNNKRLLSVTLPKSVTGIGENAFYGCFSLESIRVGENVEMVAEGAVPESTLLILPDNTRKLQGWLYDFIYKRFEFMLQDSKNIGLAGYAIYHLADDLLKDKVTP
;
A
#
# COMPACT_ATOMS: atom_id res chain seq x y z
N LEU A 1 37.70 -8.74 11.81
CA LEU A 1 37.27 -9.21 10.48
C LEU A 1 37.13 -8.07 9.47
N VAL A 2 36.44 -6.97 9.82
CA VAL A 2 36.29 -5.81 8.91
C VAL A 2 37.63 -5.30 8.43
N GLU A 3 38.61 -5.12 9.32
CA GLU A 3 39.94 -4.63 8.94
C GLU A 3 40.67 -5.62 8.01
N VAL A 4 40.51 -6.92 8.23
CA VAL A 4 41.05 -7.95 7.32
C VAL A 4 40.43 -7.82 5.93
N TYR A 5 39.11 -7.69 5.84
CA TYR A 5 38.42 -7.52 4.54
C TYR A 5 38.74 -6.16 3.88
N ARG A 6 39.00 -5.09 4.66
CA ARG A 6 39.51 -3.81 4.09
C ARG A 6 40.86 -3.99 3.42
N LEU A 7 41.77 -4.69 4.10
CA LEU A 7 43.09 -4.98 3.53
C LEU A 7 43.00 -5.86 2.28
N LEU A 8 42.17 -6.90 2.33
CA LEU A 8 41.92 -7.78 1.19
C LEU A 8 41.29 -7.02 0.02
N ASN A 9 40.29 -6.19 0.26
CA ASN A 9 39.64 -5.41 -0.81
C ASN A 9 40.55 -4.33 -1.37
N LYS A 10 41.52 -3.83 -0.58
CA LYS A 10 42.56 -2.91 -1.08
C LYS A 10 43.57 -3.63 -1.96
N ALA A 11 43.92 -4.87 -1.62
CA ALA A 11 44.87 -5.69 -2.42
C ALA A 11 44.21 -6.24 -3.69
N PHE A 12 42.92 -6.57 -3.63
CA PHE A 12 42.10 -7.16 -4.70
C PHE A 12 40.81 -6.35 -4.84
N PRO A 13 40.81 -5.20 -5.52
CA PRO A 13 39.70 -4.28 -5.59
C PRO A 13 38.41 -4.94 -6.14
N GLY A 14 37.34 -4.89 -5.33
CA GLY A 14 36.02 -5.43 -5.69
C GLY A 14 35.80 -6.91 -5.36
N GLU A 15 36.84 -7.72 -5.25
CA GLU A 15 36.71 -9.17 -5.03
C GLU A 15 36.14 -9.51 -3.66
N PHE A 16 36.51 -8.76 -2.62
CA PHE A 16 36.03 -8.95 -1.25
C PHE A 16 35.01 -7.90 -0.80
N ALA A 17 34.55 -7.08 -1.72
CA ALA A 17 33.61 -5.99 -1.40
C ALA A 17 32.26 -6.48 -0.81
N PRO A 18 31.62 -7.56 -1.29
CA PRO A 18 30.40 -8.06 -0.71
C PRO A 18 30.54 -8.47 0.75
N GLN A 19 31.64 -9.19 1.09
CA GLN A 19 31.93 -9.64 2.46
C GLN A 19 32.24 -8.46 3.38
N LEU A 20 33.05 -7.52 2.90
CA LEU A 20 33.35 -6.30 3.66
C LEU A 20 32.07 -5.52 3.95
N GLY A 21 31.21 -5.33 2.95
CA GLY A 21 29.93 -4.65 3.09
C GLY A 21 29.02 -5.32 4.14
N GLN A 22 28.93 -6.65 4.10
CA GLN A 22 28.15 -7.41 5.09
C GLN A 22 28.68 -7.23 6.52
N TRP A 23 30.01 -7.27 6.71
CA TRP A 23 30.62 -7.07 8.03
C TRP A 23 30.49 -5.66 8.55
N LEU A 24 30.58 -4.64 7.68
CA LEU A 24 30.33 -3.25 8.05
C LEU A 24 28.89 -3.05 8.52
N CYS A 25 27.91 -3.67 7.86
CA CYS A 25 26.54 -3.65 8.31
C CYS A 25 26.36 -4.29 9.69
N LEU A 26 26.99 -5.45 9.93
CA LEU A 26 26.94 -6.13 11.22
C LEU A 26 27.61 -5.30 12.35
N GLU A 27 28.73 -4.62 12.07
CA GLU A 27 29.34 -3.71 13.03
C GLU A 27 28.43 -2.53 13.36
N GLY A 28 27.78 -1.96 12.35
CA GLY A 28 26.81 -0.88 12.53
C GLY A 28 25.61 -1.31 13.37
N ASP A 29 25.01 -2.45 13.03
CA ASP A 29 23.82 -2.99 13.71
C ASP A 29 24.10 -3.36 15.18
N ASN A 30 25.31 -3.82 15.49
CA ASN A 30 25.73 -4.10 16.85
C ASN A 30 26.14 -2.85 17.66
N SER A 31 26.23 -1.68 17.02
CA SER A 31 26.46 -0.42 17.73
C SER A 31 25.14 0.10 18.29
N ASN A 32 25.13 0.52 19.56
CA ASN A 32 23.95 1.18 20.13
C ASN A 32 23.88 2.68 19.78
N ASP A 33 24.71 3.12 18.82
CA ASP A 33 24.81 4.51 18.39
C ASP A 33 24.34 4.69 16.94
N PRO A 34 23.23 5.44 16.70
CA PRO A 34 22.67 5.65 15.37
C PRO A 34 23.63 6.28 14.36
N ASP A 35 24.53 7.17 14.81
CA ASP A 35 25.48 7.83 13.92
C ASP A 35 26.55 6.84 13.43
N THR A 36 27.00 5.97 14.32
CA THR A 36 27.92 4.86 13.98
C THR A 36 27.26 3.88 13.01
N LEU A 37 25.99 3.50 13.26
CA LEU A 37 25.23 2.66 12.33
C LEU A 37 25.16 3.29 10.94
N PHE A 38 24.73 4.55 10.85
CA PHE A 38 24.61 5.25 9.58
C PHE A 38 25.93 5.37 8.84
N ALA A 39 27.03 5.69 9.54
CA ALA A 39 28.37 5.80 8.96
C ALA A 39 28.85 4.46 8.39
N LYS A 40 28.72 3.38 9.15
CA LYS A 40 29.13 2.02 8.73
C LYS A 40 28.32 1.50 7.54
N VAL A 41 27.02 1.70 7.56
CA VAL A 41 26.14 1.28 6.47
C VAL A 41 26.39 2.11 5.21
N THR A 42 26.67 3.41 5.34
CA THR A 42 27.05 4.27 4.21
C THR A 42 28.38 3.84 3.61
N GLU A 43 29.36 3.46 4.45
CA GLU A 43 30.64 2.90 3.97
C GLU A 43 30.39 1.58 3.20
N ALA A 44 29.56 0.68 3.75
CA ALA A 44 29.19 -0.58 3.10
C ALA A 44 28.51 -0.37 1.75
N ALA A 45 27.61 0.62 1.64
CA ALA A 45 26.88 0.91 0.40
C ALA A 45 27.73 1.55 -0.71
N ARG A 46 28.91 2.09 -0.37
CA ARG A 46 29.90 2.57 -1.36
C ARG A 46 30.66 1.44 -2.04
N LEU A 47 30.60 0.24 -1.48
CA LEU A 47 31.14 -0.97 -2.07
C LEU A 47 30.09 -1.60 -3.00
N PRO A 48 30.47 -2.44 -3.98
CA PRO A 48 29.53 -3.27 -4.71
C PRO A 48 28.99 -4.39 -3.79
N SER A 49 28.19 -4.00 -2.81
CA SER A 49 27.65 -4.86 -1.76
C SER A 49 26.13 -4.76 -1.72
N TYR A 50 25.46 -5.85 -2.08
CA TYR A 50 24.00 -5.97 -1.96
C TYR A 50 23.51 -5.65 -0.54
N ALA A 51 24.14 -6.27 0.48
CA ALA A 51 23.76 -6.06 1.88
C ALA A 51 23.89 -4.59 2.31
N GLY A 52 24.99 -3.92 1.92
CA GLY A 52 25.19 -2.49 2.22
C GLY A 52 24.10 -1.61 1.60
N LEU A 53 23.78 -1.84 0.34
CA LEU A 53 22.73 -1.08 -0.36
C LEU A 53 21.33 -1.36 0.22
N ILE A 54 21.00 -2.60 0.53
CA ILE A 54 19.71 -2.95 1.18
C ILE A 54 19.58 -2.25 2.53
N MET A 55 20.63 -2.30 3.36
CA MET A 55 20.56 -1.71 4.69
C MET A 55 20.50 -0.17 4.64
N LEU A 56 21.24 0.46 3.72
CA LEU A 56 21.12 1.90 3.51
C LEU A 56 19.73 2.29 2.98
N GLY A 57 19.17 1.49 2.07
CA GLY A 57 17.80 1.67 1.59
C GLY A 57 16.78 1.61 2.72
N ASN A 58 16.89 0.62 3.61
CA ASN A 58 16.03 0.49 4.79
C ASN A 58 16.15 1.71 5.74
N LEU A 59 17.38 2.21 5.97
CA LEU A 59 17.61 3.41 6.79
C LEU A 59 16.98 4.66 6.16
N TYR A 60 17.16 4.86 4.85
CA TYR A 60 16.53 5.97 4.15
C TYR A 60 15.00 5.86 4.17
N GLU A 61 14.47 4.66 4.01
CA GLU A 61 13.02 4.43 4.12
C GLU A 61 12.50 4.80 5.52
N TYR A 62 13.22 4.42 6.57
CA TYR A 62 12.90 4.82 7.94
C TYR A 62 12.96 6.35 8.11
N CYS A 63 13.97 7.02 7.57
CA CYS A 63 14.11 8.48 7.62
C CYS A 63 13.04 9.20 6.79
N SER A 64 12.45 8.57 5.77
CA SER A 64 11.44 9.16 4.91
C SER A 64 10.13 9.51 5.63
N VAL A 65 9.93 8.97 6.82
CA VAL A 65 8.84 9.38 7.75
C VAL A 65 8.88 10.90 8.02
N LYS A 66 10.07 11.47 8.12
CA LYS A 66 10.26 12.91 8.40
C LYS A 66 10.37 13.73 7.13
N GLU A 67 11.03 13.20 6.09
CA GLU A 67 11.34 13.91 4.87
C GLU A 67 11.22 12.99 3.65
N ILE A 68 10.26 13.28 2.78
CA ILE A 68 9.93 12.45 1.61
C ILE A 68 11.10 12.26 0.62
N GLN A 69 12.06 13.19 0.59
CA GLN A 69 13.26 13.06 -0.26
C GLN A 69 14.07 11.78 0.02
N TYR A 70 13.99 11.23 1.25
CA TYR A 70 14.65 9.99 1.59
C TYR A 70 14.03 8.76 0.93
N LEU A 71 12.76 8.83 0.50
CA LEU A 71 12.12 7.74 -0.22
C LEU A 71 12.77 7.50 -1.59
N GLU A 72 13.11 8.56 -2.32
CA GLU A 72 13.84 8.46 -3.60
C GLU A 72 15.25 7.89 -3.40
N LYS A 73 15.91 8.27 -2.30
CA LYS A 73 17.22 7.68 -1.95
C LYS A 73 17.10 6.19 -1.63
N ALA A 74 16.06 5.79 -0.88
CA ALA A 74 15.79 4.38 -0.60
C ALA A 74 15.54 3.59 -1.89
N ARG A 75 14.70 4.12 -2.79
CA ARG A 75 14.43 3.53 -4.11
C ARG A 75 15.73 3.30 -4.89
N SER A 76 16.56 4.33 -5.00
CA SER A 76 17.86 4.24 -5.69
C SER A 76 18.78 3.18 -5.11
N CYS A 77 18.80 3.03 -3.77
CA CYS A 77 19.59 1.97 -3.13
C CYS A 77 19.11 0.57 -3.52
N TYR A 78 17.79 0.34 -3.54
CA TYR A 78 17.25 -0.97 -3.93
C TYR A 78 17.43 -1.27 -5.42
N GLU A 79 17.30 -0.28 -6.31
CA GLU A 79 17.58 -0.42 -7.74
C GLU A 79 19.06 -0.78 -7.98
N GLN A 80 19.97 -0.10 -7.30
CA GLN A 80 21.39 -0.42 -7.36
C GLN A 80 21.69 -1.81 -6.79
N ALA A 81 21.05 -2.20 -5.68
CA ALA A 81 21.21 -3.54 -5.12
C ALA A 81 20.82 -4.63 -6.14
N LEU A 82 19.70 -4.45 -6.85
CA LEU A 82 19.27 -5.39 -7.90
C LEU A 82 20.25 -5.49 -9.05
N SER A 83 20.95 -4.40 -9.39
CA SER A 83 21.95 -4.42 -10.47
C SER A 83 23.22 -5.23 -10.14
N LEU A 84 23.46 -5.55 -8.86
CA LEU A 84 24.63 -6.29 -8.39
C LEU A 84 24.48 -7.80 -8.39
N ILE A 85 23.25 -8.32 -8.50
CA ILE A 85 22.97 -9.74 -8.34
C ILE A 85 22.20 -10.28 -9.53
N SER A 86 22.48 -11.55 -9.88
CA SER A 86 21.61 -12.33 -10.77
C SER A 86 20.34 -12.75 -10.01
N ALA A 87 19.26 -13.00 -10.75
CA ALA A 87 17.95 -13.37 -10.19
C ALA A 87 18.05 -14.64 -9.31
N ASP A 88 18.23 -14.44 -8.02
CA ASP A 88 18.23 -15.44 -6.98
C ASP A 88 17.25 -15.03 -5.86
N ASP A 89 17.22 -15.80 -4.75
CA ASP A 89 16.31 -15.51 -3.63
C ASP A 89 16.58 -14.16 -2.95
N SER A 90 17.81 -13.64 -3.01
CA SER A 90 18.15 -12.34 -2.40
C SER A 90 17.56 -11.17 -3.20
N SER A 91 17.37 -11.32 -4.52
CA SER A 91 16.75 -10.28 -5.37
C SER A 91 15.32 -9.96 -4.96
N ARG A 92 14.59 -10.96 -4.49
CA ARG A 92 13.18 -10.85 -4.10
C ARG A 92 12.93 -9.80 -3.02
N TYR A 93 13.86 -9.57 -2.11
CA TYR A 93 13.67 -8.55 -1.08
C TYR A 93 13.67 -7.14 -1.68
N ALA A 94 14.68 -6.80 -2.48
CA ALA A 94 14.77 -5.49 -3.13
C ALA A 94 13.60 -5.25 -4.09
N GLU A 95 13.23 -6.25 -4.91
CA GLU A 95 12.05 -6.17 -5.79
C GLU A 95 10.76 -5.95 -4.99
N LYS A 96 10.55 -6.69 -3.91
CA LYS A 96 9.39 -6.53 -3.03
C LYS A 96 9.33 -5.13 -2.43
N ARG A 97 10.48 -4.58 -2.03
CA ARG A 97 10.54 -3.20 -1.50
C ARG A 97 10.22 -2.19 -2.58
N LEU A 98 10.82 -2.29 -3.77
CA LEU A 98 10.53 -1.39 -4.90
C LEU A 98 9.05 -1.45 -5.31
N ASN A 99 8.48 -2.65 -5.39
CA ASN A 99 7.07 -2.83 -5.72
C ASN A 99 6.12 -2.28 -4.65
N SER A 100 6.59 -2.12 -3.41
CA SER A 100 5.80 -1.52 -2.33
C SER A 100 5.74 0.01 -2.38
N PHE A 101 6.59 0.68 -3.17
CA PHE A 101 6.59 2.13 -3.27
C PHE A 101 5.48 2.62 -4.20
N TYR A 102 4.85 3.72 -3.81
CA TYR A 102 4.00 4.50 -4.69
C TYR A 102 4.86 5.30 -5.70
N ASP A 103 4.25 5.74 -6.80
CA ASP A 103 4.96 6.48 -7.85
C ASP A 103 4.84 7.99 -7.67
N PHE A 104 3.71 8.47 -7.15
CA PHE A 104 3.51 9.90 -6.87
C PHE A 104 2.42 10.13 -5.82
N THR A 105 2.31 11.36 -5.36
CA THR A 105 1.26 11.82 -4.44
C THR A 105 0.45 12.93 -5.07
N ASP A 106 -0.82 12.98 -4.71
CA ASP A 106 -1.71 14.10 -5.03
C ASP A 106 -2.45 14.55 -3.77
N SER A 107 -2.58 15.84 -3.57
CA SER A 107 -3.21 16.45 -2.39
C SER A 107 -4.46 17.25 -2.74
N THR A 108 -5.03 17.07 -3.92
CA THR A 108 -6.24 17.82 -4.37
C THR A 108 -7.46 17.50 -3.50
N THR A 109 -7.45 16.40 -2.77
CA THR A 109 -8.48 16.02 -1.79
C THR A 109 -8.31 16.68 -0.42
N GLY A 110 -7.31 17.57 -0.25
CA GLY A 110 -6.95 18.17 1.04
C GLY A 110 -5.95 17.36 1.86
N HIS A 111 -5.73 16.11 1.49
CA HIS A 111 -4.77 15.19 2.11
C HIS A 111 -3.91 14.50 1.07
N PRO A 112 -2.66 14.14 1.37
CA PRO A 112 -1.82 13.41 0.44
C PRO A 112 -2.37 11.99 0.23
N ILE A 113 -2.73 11.69 -1.00
CA ILE A 113 -3.08 10.35 -1.46
C ILE A 113 -1.93 9.82 -2.31
N TYR A 114 -1.58 8.57 -2.11
CA TYR A 114 -0.43 7.91 -2.74
C TYR A 114 -0.92 7.05 -3.91
N TYR A 115 -0.28 7.17 -5.06
CA TYR A 115 -0.70 6.52 -6.30
C TYR A 115 0.40 5.65 -6.89
N LYS A 116 0.01 4.49 -7.41
CA LYS A 116 0.83 3.59 -8.22
C LYS A 116 0.34 3.61 -9.66
N ILE A 117 1.24 3.82 -10.62
CA ILE A 117 0.92 3.73 -12.04
C ILE A 117 0.79 2.25 -12.40
N LEU A 118 -0.41 1.84 -12.84
CA LEU A 118 -0.69 0.48 -13.30
C LEU A 118 -0.34 0.31 -14.77
N SER A 119 -0.70 1.32 -15.58
CA SER A 119 -0.35 1.36 -17.00
C SER A 119 -0.08 2.80 -17.42
N ALA A 120 1.15 3.05 -17.89
CA ALA A 120 1.51 4.35 -18.46
C ALA A 120 0.86 4.56 -19.83
N GLN A 121 0.62 3.50 -20.57
CA GLN A 121 -0.02 3.54 -21.89
C GLN A 121 -1.52 3.86 -21.80
N GLU A 122 -2.23 3.19 -20.89
CA GLU A 122 -3.67 3.39 -20.67
C GLU A 122 -3.97 4.54 -19.71
N LYS A 123 -2.92 5.15 -19.14
CA LYS A 123 -3.03 6.22 -18.13
C LYS A 123 -3.91 5.82 -16.96
N THR A 124 -3.60 4.66 -16.33
CA THR A 124 -4.35 4.14 -15.20
C THR A 124 -3.49 4.09 -13.93
N VAL A 125 -4.13 4.35 -12.79
CA VAL A 125 -3.50 4.34 -11.48
C VAL A 125 -4.37 3.60 -10.45
N ALA A 126 -3.71 3.10 -9.42
CA ALA A 126 -4.34 2.66 -8.18
C ALA A 126 -3.94 3.56 -7.02
N ILE A 127 -4.81 3.68 -6.02
CA ILE A 127 -4.38 4.17 -4.71
C ILE A 127 -3.48 3.10 -4.09
N TRP A 128 -2.35 3.52 -3.56
CA TRP A 128 -1.33 2.63 -3.04
C TRP A 128 -1.05 2.91 -1.56
N PRO A 129 -0.66 1.90 -0.77
CA PRO A 129 -0.27 2.14 0.61
C PRO A 129 0.94 3.08 0.66
N LYS A 130 0.94 3.95 1.64
CA LYS A 130 2.15 4.69 2.00
C LYS A 130 3.20 3.70 2.49
N SER A 131 4.45 3.94 2.14
CA SER A 131 5.55 3.03 2.52
C SER A 131 5.84 3.04 4.02
N ILE A 132 5.47 4.10 4.74
CA ILE A 132 5.75 4.27 6.18
C ILE A 132 4.67 5.09 6.87
N ILE A 133 4.60 5.00 8.20
CA ILE A 133 3.70 5.75 9.08
C ILE A 133 3.80 7.25 8.79
N SER A 134 2.74 7.81 8.22
CA SER A 134 2.59 9.24 7.99
C SER A 134 1.59 9.80 8.99
N TYR A 135 1.86 10.99 9.53
CA TYR A 135 0.94 11.69 10.41
C TYR A 135 -0.17 12.45 9.65
N ASN A 136 -0.07 12.51 8.32
CA ASN A 136 -1.00 13.23 7.43
C ASN A 136 -1.94 12.28 6.70
N ASP A 137 -2.45 11.25 7.38
CA ASP A 137 -3.47 10.38 6.82
C ASP A 137 -4.75 11.17 6.52
N PRO A 138 -5.47 10.82 5.45
CA PRO A 138 -6.79 11.38 5.19
C PRO A 138 -7.69 11.24 6.41
N GLU A 139 -8.48 12.28 6.69
CA GLU A 139 -9.41 12.30 7.82
C GLU A 139 -10.78 12.80 7.39
N GLY A 140 -11.81 12.44 8.15
CA GLY A 140 -13.17 12.85 7.86
C GLY A 140 -13.72 12.18 6.60
N GLU A 141 -14.37 12.96 5.76
CA GLU A 141 -14.99 12.52 4.52
C GLU A 141 -13.99 12.63 3.36
N LEU A 142 -13.70 11.52 2.69
CA LEU A 142 -12.80 11.48 1.55
C LEU A 142 -13.58 11.18 0.26
N VAL A 143 -13.61 12.15 -0.65
CA VAL A 143 -14.14 11.97 -2.00
C VAL A 143 -12.97 11.79 -2.96
N LEU A 144 -12.83 10.59 -3.50
CA LEU A 144 -11.74 10.27 -4.41
C LEU A 144 -12.03 10.78 -5.83
N PRO A 145 -11.05 11.41 -6.49
CA PRO A 145 -11.22 11.91 -7.85
C PRO A 145 -11.20 10.78 -8.87
N GLU A 146 -11.96 10.93 -9.97
CA GLU A 146 -11.90 9.98 -11.08
C GLU A 146 -10.58 10.06 -11.85
N PHE A 147 -9.95 11.23 -11.85
CA PHE A 147 -8.68 11.49 -12.53
C PHE A 147 -7.72 12.28 -11.66
N VAL A 148 -6.44 11.95 -11.76
CA VAL A 148 -5.34 12.68 -11.12
C VAL A 148 -4.30 13.12 -12.15
N LYS A 149 -3.54 14.18 -11.85
CA LYS A 149 -2.46 14.65 -12.72
C LYS A 149 -1.09 14.18 -12.21
N TYR A 150 -0.28 13.72 -13.14
CA TYR A 150 1.13 13.43 -12.90
C TYR A 150 1.95 13.82 -14.13
N LYS A 151 2.96 14.67 -13.96
CA LYS A 151 3.84 15.18 -15.05
C LYS A 151 3.04 15.68 -16.27
N GLU A 152 2.08 16.59 -16.03
CA GLU A 152 1.17 17.17 -17.03
C GLU A 152 0.21 16.19 -17.72
N GLU A 153 0.28 14.92 -17.39
CA GLU A 153 -0.62 13.88 -17.91
C GLU A 153 -1.74 13.55 -16.93
N LYS A 154 -2.88 13.14 -17.48
CA LYS A 154 -4.07 12.80 -16.72
C LYS A 154 -4.21 11.28 -16.62
N TYR A 155 -4.24 10.76 -15.40
CA TYR A 155 -4.41 9.34 -15.10
C TYR A 155 -5.76 9.07 -14.49
N ARG A 156 -6.40 7.98 -14.89
CA ARG A 156 -7.69 7.54 -14.35
C ARG A 156 -7.49 6.59 -13.17
N LEU A 157 -8.15 6.88 -12.05
CA LEU A 157 -8.16 6.01 -10.89
C LEU A 157 -9.06 4.79 -11.16
N VAL A 158 -8.49 3.59 -11.16
CA VAL A 158 -9.22 2.35 -11.48
C VAL A 158 -9.24 1.33 -10.34
N SER A 159 -8.42 1.51 -9.31
CA SER A 159 -8.37 0.55 -8.20
C SER A 159 -7.94 1.18 -6.89
N ILE A 160 -8.44 0.62 -5.79
CA ILE A 160 -7.89 0.83 -4.46
C ILE A 160 -6.96 -0.36 -4.19
N GLY A 161 -5.67 -0.10 -4.05
CA GLY A 161 -4.66 -1.14 -3.88
C GLY A 161 -4.75 -1.85 -2.53
N ALA A 162 -4.09 -3.00 -2.42
CA ALA A 162 -4.00 -3.73 -1.16
C ALA A 162 -3.35 -2.88 -0.06
N ASN A 163 -3.93 -2.88 1.14
CA ASN A 163 -3.50 -2.11 2.31
C ASN A 163 -3.49 -0.57 2.12
N ALA A 164 -4.15 -0.02 1.11
CA ALA A 164 -4.07 1.40 0.72
C ALA A 164 -4.35 2.37 1.89
N PHE A 165 -5.38 2.14 2.68
CA PHE A 165 -5.75 2.94 3.86
C PHE A 165 -5.65 2.18 5.18
N LYS A 166 -4.94 1.06 5.18
CA LYS A 166 -4.82 0.19 6.35
C LYS A 166 -4.45 0.95 7.62
N ASN A 167 -5.20 0.70 8.72
CA ASN A 167 -5.04 1.31 10.04
C ASN A 167 -5.26 2.84 10.08
N ASN A 168 -5.91 3.44 9.09
CA ASN A 168 -6.34 4.82 9.17
C ASN A 168 -7.52 4.96 10.15
N LYS A 169 -7.26 5.55 11.31
CA LYS A 169 -8.24 5.70 12.40
C LYS A 169 -9.04 7.01 12.34
N ARG A 170 -8.81 7.85 11.34
CA ARG A 170 -9.41 9.18 11.24
C ARG A 170 -10.39 9.33 10.08
N LEU A 171 -10.39 8.37 9.16
CA LEU A 171 -11.28 8.35 8.00
C LEU A 171 -12.70 7.97 8.46
N LEU A 172 -13.69 8.79 8.13
CA LEU A 172 -15.10 8.59 8.50
C LEU A 172 -15.92 8.04 7.33
N SER A 173 -15.70 8.56 6.14
CA SER A 173 -16.37 8.05 4.95
C SER A 173 -15.50 8.16 3.70
N VAL A 174 -15.75 7.29 2.72
CA VAL A 174 -15.09 7.30 1.43
C VAL A 174 -16.11 7.23 0.32
N THR A 175 -15.98 8.12 -0.68
CA THR A 175 -16.73 8.03 -1.93
C THR A 175 -15.78 7.63 -3.06
N LEU A 176 -16.07 6.49 -3.67
CA LEU A 176 -15.32 5.95 -4.81
C LEU A 176 -15.88 6.51 -6.12
N PRO A 177 -15.04 6.95 -7.07
CA PRO A 177 -15.50 7.34 -8.40
C PRO A 177 -15.97 6.12 -9.20
N LYS A 178 -16.78 6.34 -10.21
CA LYS A 178 -17.30 5.30 -11.09
C LYS A 178 -16.23 4.52 -11.87
N SER A 179 -15.03 5.09 -12.00
CA SER A 179 -13.90 4.45 -12.70
C SER A 179 -13.23 3.32 -11.90
N VAL A 180 -13.48 3.24 -10.59
CA VAL A 180 -12.91 2.17 -9.74
C VAL A 180 -13.62 0.86 -10.02
N THR A 181 -12.84 -0.18 -10.35
CA THR A 181 -13.31 -1.53 -10.64
C THR A 181 -12.96 -2.54 -9.55
N GLY A 182 -12.00 -2.21 -8.66
CA GLY A 182 -11.57 -3.14 -7.62
C GLY A 182 -11.12 -2.49 -6.32
N ILE A 183 -11.35 -3.20 -5.21
CA ILE A 183 -10.85 -2.87 -3.88
C ILE A 183 -9.98 -4.03 -3.42
N GLY A 184 -8.70 -3.76 -3.19
CA GLY A 184 -7.69 -4.76 -2.86
C GLY A 184 -7.77 -5.26 -1.44
N GLU A 185 -7.02 -6.33 -1.16
CA GLU A 185 -6.96 -7.00 0.13
C GLU A 185 -6.57 -6.03 1.26
N ASN A 186 -7.31 -6.08 2.39
CA ASN A 186 -7.05 -5.24 3.55
C ASN A 186 -7.01 -3.72 3.27
N ALA A 187 -7.59 -3.24 2.17
CA ALA A 187 -7.51 -1.83 1.75
C ALA A 187 -7.92 -0.86 2.86
N PHE A 188 -8.96 -1.18 3.63
CA PHE A 188 -9.43 -0.39 4.77
C PHE A 188 -9.35 -1.16 6.09
N TYR A 189 -8.55 -2.24 6.16
CA TYR A 189 -8.39 -3.01 7.40
C TYR A 189 -7.91 -2.10 8.55
N GLY A 190 -8.57 -2.21 9.72
CA GLY A 190 -8.22 -1.41 10.90
C GLY A 190 -8.65 0.06 10.84
N CYS A 191 -9.47 0.45 9.87
CA CYS A 191 -10.13 1.76 9.81
C CYS A 191 -11.37 1.77 10.71
N PHE A 192 -11.16 1.75 12.03
CA PHE A 192 -12.25 1.56 13.01
C PHE A 192 -13.26 2.73 13.08
N SER A 193 -12.89 3.91 12.59
CA SER A 193 -13.78 5.08 12.53
C SER A 193 -14.54 5.18 11.19
N LEU A 194 -14.28 4.26 10.26
CA LEU A 194 -14.88 4.30 8.92
C LEU A 194 -16.33 3.81 8.99
N GLU A 195 -17.26 4.74 8.91
CA GLU A 195 -18.70 4.48 8.99
C GLU A 195 -19.28 3.98 7.67
N SER A 196 -18.81 4.56 6.53
CA SER A 196 -19.37 4.20 5.24
C SER A 196 -18.39 4.32 4.08
N ILE A 197 -18.61 3.48 3.05
CA ILE A 197 -17.99 3.59 1.72
C ILE A 197 -19.10 3.65 0.68
N ARG A 198 -19.17 4.75 -0.07
CA ARG A 198 -20.03 4.85 -1.26
C ARG A 198 -19.30 4.22 -2.44
N VAL A 199 -19.83 3.11 -2.92
CA VAL A 199 -19.23 2.30 -3.98
C VAL A 199 -19.64 2.81 -5.35
N GLY A 200 -18.72 2.87 -6.29
CA GLY A 200 -19.00 3.20 -7.69
C GLY A 200 -19.69 2.05 -8.43
N GLU A 201 -20.43 2.38 -9.50
CA GLU A 201 -21.24 1.41 -10.28
C GLU A 201 -20.43 0.35 -11.03
N ASN A 202 -19.13 0.53 -11.20
CA ASN A 202 -18.26 -0.38 -11.94
C ASN A 202 -17.36 -1.25 -11.03
N VAL A 203 -17.58 -1.26 -9.72
CA VAL A 203 -16.80 -2.13 -8.83
C VAL A 203 -17.21 -3.59 -9.07
N GLU A 204 -16.26 -4.38 -9.57
CA GLU A 204 -16.44 -5.79 -9.91
C GLU A 204 -15.83 -6.75 -8.89
N MET A 205 -14.89 -6.25 -8.06
CA MET A 205 -14.18 -7.06 -7.08
C MET A 205 -13.93 -6.30 -5.77
N VAL A 206 -14.24 -6.94 -4.66
CA VAL A 206 -13.82 -6.53 -3.32
C VAL A 206 -13.10 -7.71 -2.69
N ALA A 207 -11.81 -7.54 -2.45
CA ALA A 207 -10.97 -8.61 -1.91
C ALA A 207 -11.28 -8.89 -0.44
N GLU A 208 -10.77 -10.01 0.04
CA GLU A 208 -10.92 -10.42 1.44
C GLU A 208 -10.32 -9.40 2.41
N GLY A 209 -11.03 -9.14 3.52
CA GLY A 209 -10.60 -8.15 4.52
C GLY A 209 -10.54 -6.71 4.03
N ALA A 210 -10.95 -6.44 2.77
CA ALA A 210 -10.83 -5.12 2.16
C ALA A 210 -11.55 -4.01 2.93
N VAL A 211 -12.70 -4.33 3.53
CA VAL A 211 -13.57 -3.37 4.22
C VAL A 211 -13.85 -3.89 5.64
N PRO A 212 -13.75 -3.04 6.69
CA PRO A 212 -14.12 -3.43 8.05
C PRO A 212 -15.57 -3.88 8.14
N GLU A 213 -15.85 -4.84 8.99
CA GLU A 213 -17.20 -5.40 9.12
C GLU A 213 -18.23 -4.39 9.63
N SER A 214 -17.80 -3.39 10.40
CA SER A 214 -18.63 -2.30 10.92
C SER A 214 -18.96 -1.22 9.88
N THR A 215 -18.30 -1.18 8.73
CA THR A 215 -18.44 -0.12 7.72
C THR A 215 -19.64 -0.38 6.81
N LEU A 216 -20.55 0.56 6.63
CA LEU A 216 -21.69 0.47 5.72
C LEU A 216 -21.21 0.64 4.27
N LEU A 217 -21.60 -0.28 3.38
CA LEU A 217 -21.47 -0.06 1.93
C LEU A 217 -22.72 0.59 1.37
N ILE A 218 -22.57 1.78 0.80
CA ILE A 218 -23.62 2.50 0.09
C ILE A 218 -23.45 2.16 -1.40
N LEU A 219 -24.40 1.36 -1.91
CA LEU A 219 -24.37 0.87 -3.29
C LEU A 219 -25.02 1.89 -4.22
N PRO A 220 -24.64 1.92 -5.51
CA PRO A 220 -25.31 2.71 -6.51
C PRO A 220 -26.70 2.13 -6.83
N ASP A 221 -27.58 2.96 -7.37
CA ASP A 221 -28.96 2.57 -7.70
C ASP A 221 -29.05 1.44 -8.73
N ASN A 222 -28.00 1.23 -9.53
CA ASN A 222 -27.91 0.16 -10.52
C ASN A 222 -26.90 -0.92 -10.12
N THR A 223 -27.33 -1.86 -9.26
CA THR A 223 -26.48 -2.91 -8.69
C THR A 223 -26.32 -4.16 -9.56
N ARG A 224 -26.88 -4.20 -10.79
CA ARG A 224 -26.89 -5.41 -11.64
C ARG A 224 -25.49 -5.99 -11.93
N LYS A 225 -24.45 -5.16 -11.95
CA LYS A 225 -23.07 -5.59 -12.19
C LYS A 225 -22.33 -6.10 -10.95
N LEU A 226 -22.89 -5.89 -9.75
CA LEU A 226 -22.24 -6.19 -8.46
C LEU A 226 -22.57 -7.60 -7.92
N GLN A 227 -23.27 -8.45 -8.68
CA GLN A 227 -23.94 -9.64 -8.18
C GLN A 227 -23.04 -10.73 -7.57
N GLY A 228 -21.82 -10.93 -8.06
CA GLY A 228 -20.95 -12.01 -7.61
C GLY A 228 -20.37 -11.77 -6.21
N TRP A 229 -19.49 -10.80 -6.09
CA TRP A 229 -18.79 -10.52 -4.83
C TRP A 229 -19.70 -9.94 -3.73
N LEU A 230 -20.76 -9.23 -4.13
CA LEU A 230 -21.69 -8.61 -3.20
C LEU A 230 -22.44 -9.65 -2.38
N TYR A 231 -22.83 -10.77 -3.00
CA TYR A 231 -23.50 -11.87 -2.33
C TYR A 231 -22.62 -12.48 -1.23
N ASP A 232 -21.38 -12.80 -1.54
CA ASP A 232 -20.42 -13.35 -0.58
C ASP A 232 -20.07 -12.36 0.53
N PHE A 233 -19.93 -11.08 0.19
CA PHE A 233 -19.66 -10.01 1.12
C PHE A 233 -20.83 -9.82 2.12
N ILE A 234 -22.07 -9.84 1.65
CA ILE A 234 -23.25 -9.70 2.48
C ILE A 234 -23.46 -10.94 3.34
N TYR A 235 -23.27 -12.13 2.76
CA TYR A 235 -23.46 -13.40 3.47
C TYR A 235 -22.50 -13.53 4.65
N LYS A 236 -21.21 -13.28 4.44
CA LYS A 236 -20.19 -13.30 5.51
C LYS A 236 -20.49 -12.27 6.60
N ARG A 237 -21.00 -11.11 6.23
CA ARG A 237 -21.39 -10.05 7.16
C ARG A 237 -22.65 -10.40 7.95
N PHE A 238 -23.59 -11.05 7.33
CA PHE A 238 -24.80 -11.54 7.98
C PHE A 238 -24.49 -12.56 9.06
N GLU A 239 -23.60 -13.50 8.81
CA GLU A 239 -23.14 -14.45 9.82
C GLU A 239 -22.47 -13.74 11.02
N PHE A 240 -21.64 -12.74 10.76
CA PHE A 240 -21.01 -11.94 11.83
C PHE A 240 -22.04 -11.15 12.65
N MET A 241 -22.99 -10.50 12.00
CA MET A 241 -24.03 -9.70 12.67
C MET A 241 -24.99 -10.55 13.49
N LEU A 242 -25.25 -11.78 13.10
CA LEU A 242 -26.05 -12.74 13.87
C LEU A 242 -25.37 -13.18 15.19
N GLN A 243 -24.03 -13.07 15.25
CA GLN A 243 -23.28 -13.38 16.46
C GLN A 243 -23.33 -12.26 17.50
N ASP A 244 -23.64 -11.01 17.10
CA ASP A 244 -23.76 -9.87 17.99
C ASP A 244 -25.20 -9.35 18.05
N SER A 245 -25.92 -9.72 19.11
CA SER A 245 -27.34 -9.38 19.32
C SER A 245 -27.67 -7.89 19.36
N LYS A 246 -26.67 -7.02 19.55
CA LYS A 246 -26.81 -5.54 19.52
C LYS A 246 -26.94 -4.96 18.12
N ASN A 247 -26.47 -5.66 17.10
CA ASN A 247 -26.44 -5.20 15.71
C ASN A 247 -27.58 -5.75 14.84
N ILE A 248 -28.45 -6.62 15.39
CA ILE A 248 -29.53 -7.26 14.63
C ILE A 248 -30.49 -6.23 14.00
N GLY A 249 -30.76 -5.11 14.66
CA GLY A 249 -31.67 -4.09 14.14
C GLY A 249 -31.17 -3.36 12.89
N LEU A 250 -29.89 -2.98 12.88
CA LEU A 250 -29.23 -2.32 11.73
C LEU A 250 -28.99 -3.29 10.58
N ALA A 251 -28.63 -4.53 10.89
CA ALA A 251 -28.46 -5.60 9.91
C ALA A 251 -29.78 -5.95 9.21
N GLY A 252 -30.86 -6.08 9.98
CA GLY A 252 -32.20 -6.38 9.46
C GLY A 252 -32.68 -5.30 8.47
N TYR A 253 -32.43 -4.03 8.76
CA TYR A 253 -32.81 -2.93 7.89
C TYR A 253 -32.01 -2.91 6.57
N ALA A 254 -30.70 -3.04 6.63
CA ALA A 254 -29.85 -3.06 5.45
C ALA A 254 -30.14 -4.27 4.54
N ILE A 255 -30.38 -5.44 5.12
CA ILE A 255 -30.69 -6.67 4.38
C ILE A 255 -32.09 -6.63 3.79
N TYR A 256 -33.08 -6.08 4.51
CA TYR A 256 -34.45 -5.96 4.01
C TYR A 256 -34.50 -5.12 2.75
N HIS A 257 -33.85 -3.95 2.75
CA HIS A 257 -33.80 -3.09 1.56
C HIS A 257 -33.04 -3.74 0.41
N LEU A 258 -31.94 -4.43 0.68
CA LEU A 258 -31.18 -5.12 -0.35
C LEU A 258 -31.92 -6.34 -0.92
N ALA A 259 -32.60 -7.11 -0.06
CA ALA A 259 -33.43 -8.24 -0.49
C ALA A 259 -34.66 -7.79 -1.27
N ASP A 260 -35.27 -6.67 -0.88
CA ASP A 260 -36.44 -6.10 -1.58
C ASP A 260 -36.06 -5.61 -2.98
N ASP A 261 -34.89 -4.98 -3.14
CA ASP A 261 -34.38 -4.54 -4.43
C ASP A 261 -33.96 -5.73 -5.34
N LEU A 262 -33.35 -6.77 -4.77
CA LEU A 262 -32.98 -7.99 -5.50
C LEU A 262 -34.19 -8.86 -5.88
N LEU A 263 -35.27 -8.81 -5.09
CA LEU A 263 -36.52 -9.55 -5.36
C LEU A 263 -37.42 -8.83 -6.35
N LYS A 264 -37.44 -7.50 -6.38
CA LYS A 264 -38.20 -6.71 -7.36
C LYS A 264 -37.74 -6.98 -8.80
N ASP A 265 -36.44 -7.28 -9.00
CA ASP A 265 -35.91 -7.62 -10.33
C ASP A 265 -36.22 -9.07 -10.78
N LYS A 266 -36.74 -9.94 -9.89
CA LYS A 266 -37.11 -11.34 -10.22
C LYS A 266 -38.61 -11.54 -10.52
N VAL A 267 -39.41 -10.51 -10.35
CA VAL A 267 -40.90 -10.60 -10.47
C VAL A 267 -41.45 -9.86 -11.68
N THR A 268 -40.63 -9.48 -12.65
CA THR A 268 -41.16 -9.04 -13.96
C THR A 268 -41.06 -10.20 -14.96
N PRO A 269 -42.21 -10.64 -15.53
CA PRO A 269 -42.29 -11.76 -16.46
C PRO A 269 -41.56 -11.47 -17.81
#